data_19b10604dcb570f375b040d4967b9bd9
#
_entry.id   19b10604dcb570f375b040d4967b9bd9
#
_cell.length_a   1.000
_cell.length_b   1.000
_cell.length_c   1.000
_cell.angle_alpha   90.00
_cell.angle_beta   90.00
_cell.angle_gamma   90.00
#
_symmetry.space_group_name_H-M   'P 1'
#
loop_
_entity.id
_entity.type
_entity.pdbx_description
1 polymer ?
#
loop_
_entity_poly.entity_id
_entity_poly.type
_entity_poly.pdbx_seq_one_letter_code
_entity_poly.pdbx_strand_id
1 'polypeptide(L)'
;MAKNIEAFAKIVDDAAHHASGIHQLSHQTDIGGDKLDMDDAYAIQKASILRRVARGERRVGIKMGFTSRAKCIQMGLDDMIWGRLSSGMIVEDGGPISLKRYVHPRVEPEIAFLLKKELVG
;
A
#
# COMPACT_ATOMS: atom_id res chain seq x y z
N MET A 1 -3.72 -12.38 -21.37
CA MET A 1 -4.15 -13.20 -20.22
C MET A 1 -5.11 -12.40 -19.35
N ALA A 2 -5.98 -13.04 -18.58
CA ALA A 2 -6.86 -12.33 -17.66
C ALA A 2 -6.05 -11.80 -16.45
N LYS A 3 -6.46 -10.66 -15.88
CA LYS A 3 -5.85 -10.06 -14.69
C LYS A 3 -6.09 -10.99 -13.47
N ASN A 4 -5.03 -11.35 -12.78
CA ASN A 4 -5.13 -12.18 -11.58
C ASN A 4 -4.79 -11.36 -10.31
N ILE A 5 -5.79 -10.69 -9.78
CA ILE A 5 -5.66 -9.79 -8.61
C ILE A 5 -5.06 -10.51 -7.40
N GLU A 6 -5.46 -11.75 -7.13
CA GLU A 6 -4.94 -12.51 -5.99
C GLU A 6 -3.46 -12.88 -6.15
N ALA A 7 -3.02 -13.20 -7.37
CA ALA A 7 -1.60 -13.45 -7.64
C ALA A 7 -0.78 -12.17 -7.41
N PHE A 8 -1.24 -11.04 -7.90
CA PHE A 8 -0.59 -9.75 -7.65
C PHE A 8 -0.56 -9.37 -6.17
N ALA A 9 -1.66 -9.58 -5.46
CA ALA A 9 -1.75 -9.32 -4.03
C ALA A 9 -0.75 -10.18 -3.24
N LYS A 10 -0.58 -11.43 -3.64
CA LYS A 10 0.43 -12.32 -3.05
C LYS A 10 1.84 -11.80 -3.30
N ILE A 11 2.17 -11.40 -4.53
CA ILE A 11 3.49 -10.85 -4.87
C ILE A 11 3.82 -9.62 -4.02
N VAL A 12 2.88 -8.67 -3.92
CA VAL A 12 3.05 -7.44 -3.15
C VAL A 12 3.19 -7.71 -1.65
N ASP A 13 2.35 -8.57 -1.11
CA ASP A 13 2.36 -8.93 0.31
C ASP A 13 3.64 -9.69 0.70
N ASP A 14 4.04 -10.67 -0.10
CA ASP A 14 5.27 -11.43 0.13
C ASP A 14 6.51 -10.52 0.04
N ALA A 15 6.55 -9.60 -0.93
CA ALA A 15 7.62 -8.62 -1.07
C ALA A 15 7.75 -7.74 0.18
N ALA A 16 6.63 -7.24 0.70
CA ALA A 16 6.60 -6.45 1.93
C ALA A 16 6.98 -7.29 3.15
N HIS A 17 6.47 -8.51 3.25
CA HIS A 17 6.72 -9.40 4.40
C HIS A 17 8.20 -9.80 4.51
N HIS A 18 8.86 -10.05 3.39
CA HIS A 18 10.27 -10.46 3.33
C HIS A 18 11.23 -9.29 3.08
N ALA A 19 10.74 -8.06 2.99
CA ALA A 19 11.53 -6.88 2.62
C ALA A 19 12.35 -7.09 1.34
N SER A 20 11.74 -7.69 0.33
CA SER A 20 12.37 -8.00 -0.96
C SER A 20 11.86 -7.08 -2.06
N GLY A 21 12.77 -6.45 -2.81
CA GLY A 21 12.40 -5.67 -3.99
C GLY A 21 11.82 -6.56 -5.09
N ILE A 22 10.83 -6.03 -5.80
CA ILE A 22 10.21 -6.68 -6.96
C ILE A 22 10.21 -5.73 -8.16
N HIS A 23 10.14 -6.28 -9.37
CA HIS A 23 9.87 -5.49 -10.56
C HIS A 23 8.46 -4.90 -10.53
N GLN A 24 8.22 -3.86 -11.31
CA GLN A 24 6.89 -3.29 -11.45
C GLN A 24 5.87 -4.36 -11.87
N LEU A 25 4.68 -4.30 -11.31
CA LEU A 25 3.63 -5.29 -11.59
C LEU A 25 3.24 -5.32 -13.07
N SER A 26 3.37 -4.20 -13.78
CA SER A 26 3.15 -4.11 -15.22
C SER A 26 4.05 -5.04 -16.05
N HIS A 27 5.20 -5.46 -15.50
CA HIS A 27 6.10 -6.39 -16.16
C HIS A 27 5.71 -7.87 -15.97
N GLN A 28 4.72 -8.16 -15.14
CA GLN A 28 4.20 -9.52 -14.88
C GLN A 28 3.11 -9.87 -15.92
N THR A 29 3.49 -9.95 -17.18
CA THR A 29 2.54 -10.11 -18.32
C THR A 29 1.85 -11.45 -18.36
N ASP A 30 2.46 -12.48 -17.80
CA ASP A 30 1.92 -13.84 -17.65
C ASP A 30 0.66 -13.92 -16.78
N ILE A 31 0.47 -12.95 -15.89
CA ILE A 31 -0.74 -12.81 -15.06
C ILE A 31 -1.52 -11.51 -15.35
N GLY A 32 -1.26 -10.88 -16.48
CA GLY A 32 -2.01 -9.72 -16.98
C GLY A 32 -1.56 -8.37 -16.43
N GLY A 33 -0.29 -8.23 -16.03
CA GLY A 33 0.26 -6.99 -15.47
C GLY A 33 0.25 -5.81 -16.43
N ASP A 34 0.42 -6.05 -17.72
CA ASP A 34 0.37 -5.06 -18.79
C ASP A 34 -1.01 -4.37 -18.96
N LYS A 35 -2.05 -4.94 -18.33
CA LYS A 35 -3.44 -4.48 -18.43
C LYS A 35 -3.98 -3.85 -17.15
N LEU A 36 -3.14 -3.70 -16.12
CA LEU A 36 -3.55 -3.13 -14.84
C LEU A 36 -3.93 -1.66 -14.98
N ASP A 37 -5.04 -1.30 -14.35
CA ASP A 37 -5.52 0.07 -14.21
C ASP A 37 -5.54 0.50 -12.72
N MET A 38 -6.06 1.68 -12.43
CA MET A 38 -6.10 2.21 -11.07
C MET A 38 -7.04 1.42 -10.16
N ASP A 39 -8.17 0.96 -10.66
CA ASP A 39 -9.12 0.16 -9.88
C ASP A 39 -8.51 -1.20 -9.52
N ASP A 40 -7.78 -1.82 -10.45
CA ASP A 40 -7.01 -3.02 -10.18
C ASP A 40 -5.94 -2.80 -9.10
N ALA A 41 -5.23 -1.67 -9.15
CA ALA A 41 -4.22 -1.34 -8.14
C ALA A 41 -4.84 -1.25 -6.73
N TYR A 42 -6.03 -0.64 -6.60
CA TYR A 42 -6.75 -0.63 -5.32
C TYR A 42 -7.31 -1.99 -4.92
N ALA A 43 -7.74 -2.81 -5.87
CA ALA A 43 -8.16 -4.19 -5.60
C ALA A 43 -6.98 -5.04 -5.09
N ILE A 44 -5.81 -4.95 -5.73
CA ILE A 44 -4.58 -5.60 -5.31
C ILE A 44 -4.18 -5.14 -3.90
N GLN A 45 -4.19 -3.82 -3.64
CA GLN A 45 -3.92 -3.27 -2.32
C GLN A 45 -4.86 -3.86 -1.25
N LYS A 46 -6.18 -3.87 -1.54
CA LYS A 46 -7.18 -4.44 -0.64
C LYS A 46 -6.90 -5.91 -0.33
N ALA A 47 -6.64 -6.71 -1.36
CA ALA A 47 -6.36 -8.13 -1.21
C ALA A 47 -5.05 -8.37 -0.43
N SER A 48 -4.00 -7.59 -0.69
CA SER A 48 -2.73 -7.72 0.06
C SER A 48 -2.89 -7.38 1.54
N ILE A 49 -3.70 -6.37 1.89
CA ILE A 49 -4.01 -6.05 3.29
C ILE A 49 -4.86 -7.15 3.95
N LEU A 50 -5.79 -7.77 3.22
CA LEU A 50 -6.57 -8.89 3.75
C LEU A 50 -5.67 -10.09 4.10
N ARG A 51 -4.59 -10.32 3.37
CA ARG A 51 -3.58 -11.35 3.71
C ARG A 51 -2.90 -11.04 5.05
N ARG A 52 -2.60 -9.77 5.33
CA ARG A 52 -2.07 -9.33 6.64
C ARG A 52 -3.10 -9.55 7.76
N VAL A 53 -4.36 -9.23 7.50
CA VAL A 53 -5.46 -9.47 8.46
C VAL A 53 -5.62 -10.97 8.74
N ALA A 54 -5.50 -11.82 7.72
CA ALA A 54 -5.54 -13.26 7.90
C ALA A 54 -4.38 -13.81 8.77
N ARG A 55 -3.25 -13.09 8.83
CA ARG A 55 -2.13 -13.38 9.76
C ARG A 55 -2.30 -12.77 11.16
N GLY A 56 -3.42 -12.13 11.45
CA GLY A 56 -3.74 -11.58 12.78
C GLY A 56 -3.58 -10.07 12.92
N GLU A 57 -3.21 -9.35 11.86
CA GLU A 57 -3.20 -7.88 11.90
C GLU A 57 -4.61 -7.31 11.85
N ARG A 58 -4.78 -6.07 12.30
CA ARG A 58 -6.03 -5.32 12.24
C ARG A 58 -5.88 -4.11 11.33
N ARG A 59 -6.94 -3.69 10.67
CA ARG A 59 -6.97 -2.38 10.00
C ARG A 59 -6.94 -1.28 11.06
N VAL A 60 -6.12 -0.25 10.85
CA VAL A 60 -5.94 0.83 11.81
C VAL A 60 -6.17 2.21 11.21
N GLY A 61 -6.20 2.34 9.88
CA GLY A 61 -6.42 3.61 9.24
C GLY A 61 -6.09 3.62 7.76
N ILE A 62 -5.99 4.83 7.23
CA ILE A 62 -5.56 5.10 5.86
C ILE A 62 -4.49 6.18 5.87
N LYS A 63 -3.62 6.17 4.88
CA LYS A 63 -2.71 7.29 4.57
C LYS A 63 -3.09 7.89 3.21
N MET A 64 -2.88 9.18 3.07
CA MET A 64 -3.04 9.89 1.82
C MET A 64 -1.67 10.09 1.15
N GLY A 65 -1.64 10.06 -0.16
CA GLY A 65 -0.45 10.36 -0.95
C GLY A 65 -0.75 11.39 -2.03
N PHE A 66 0.28 12.10 -2.49
CA PHE A 66 0.18 13.15 -3.50
C PHE A 66 -0.91 14.19 -3.16
N THR A 67 -0.92 14.65 -1.92
CA THR A 67 -1.90 15.62 -1.41
C THR A 67 -1.68 17.03 -1.97
N SER A 68 -0.54 17.29 -2.60
CA SER A 68 -0.24 18.53 -3.32
C SER A 68 -0.69 18.40 -4.77
N ARG A 69 -1.48 19.36 -5.25
CA ARG A 69 -1.92 19.43 -6.66
C ARG A 69 -0.74 19.43 -7.63
N ALA A 70 0.34 20.12 -7.29
CA ALA A 70 1.55 20.16 -8.11
C ALA A 70 2.17 18.77 -8.27
N LYS A 71 2.20 17.95 -7.20
CA LYS A 71 2.70 16.57 -7.26
C LYS A 71 1.79 15.66 -8.07
N CYS A 72 0.47 15.79 -7.96
CA CYS A 72 -0.48 15.04 -8.80
C CYS A 72 -0.20 15.30 -10.28
N ILE A 73 -0.10 16.56 -10.67
CA ILE A 73 0.20 16.96 -12.06
C ILE A 73 1.56 16.41 -12.52
N GLN A 74 2.59 16.53 -11.69
CA GLN A 74 3.95 16.05 -12.00
C GLN A 74 3.98 14.52 -12.24
N MET A 75 3.16 13.78 -11.51
CA MET A 75 3.07 12.31 -11.61
C MET A 75 2.02 11.82 -12.61
N GLY A 76 1.33 12.72 -13.30
CA GLY A 76 0.29 12.38 -14.28
C GLY A 76 -0.97 11.78 -13.64
N LEU A 77 -1.27 12.16 -12.40
CA LEU A 77 -2.45 11.71 -11.67
C LEU A 77 -3.53 12.77 -11.67
N ASP A 78 -4.77 12.36 -11.79
CA ASP A 78 -5.93 13.27 -11.77
C ASP A 78 -6.40 13.58 -10.34
N ASP A 79 -6.02 12.73 -9.36
CA ASP A 79 -6.45 12.85 -7.97
C ASP A 79 -5.39 12.31 -7.00
N MET A 80 -5.62 12.56 -5.71
CA MET A 80 -4.82 11.99 -4.62
C MET A 80 -4.96 10.47 -4.60
N ILE A 81 -3.88 9.80 -4.19
CA ILE A 81 -3.90 8.37 -3.91
C ILE A 81 -4.02 8.12 -2.40
N TRP A 82 -4.44 6.94 -2.03
CA TRP A 82 -4.55 6.56 -0.63
C TRP A 82 -4.15 5.10 -0.40
N GLY A 83 -3.72 4.80 0.79
CA GLY A 83 -3.29 3.47 1.19
C GLY A 83 -3.89 3.03 2.51
N ARG A 84 -4.20 1.73 2.62
CA ARG A 84 -4.67 1.10 3.87
C ARG A 84 -3.51 0.83 4.80
N LEU A 85 -3.72 1.10 6.09
CA LEU A 85 -2.76 0.81 7.16
C LEU A 85 -3.25 -0.34 8.03
N SER A 86 -2.31 -1.19 8.41
CA SER A 86 -2.56 -2.30 9.33
C SER A 86 -1.71 -2.17 10.61
N SER A 87 -2.10 -2.86 11.67
CA SER A 87 -1.46 -2.75 12.98
C SER A 87 0.03 -3.09 12.98
N GLY A 88 0.48 -3.97 12.09
CA GLY A 88 1.90 -4.29 11.94
C GLY A 88 2.75 -3.18 11.34
N MET A 89 2.14 -2.11 10.82
CA MET A 89 2.82 -0.92 10.29
C MET A 89 3.04 0.16 11.36
N ILE A 90 2.42 0.03 12.53
CA ILE A 90 2.57 0.98 13.64
C ILE A 90 3.92 0.76 14.30
N VAL A 91 4.63 1.85 14.55
CA VAL A 91 5.87 1.88 15.31
C VAL A 91 5.64 2.71 16.56
N GLU A 92 6.18 2.26 17.70
CA GLU A 92 6.08 2.99 18.95
C GLU A 92 6.87 4.31 18.88
N ASP A 93 6.25 5.39 19.34
CA ASP A 93 6.92 6.69 19.41
C ASP A 93 8.16 6.63 20.32
N GLY A 94 9.27 7.14 19.82
CA GLY A 94 10.58 7.05 20.48
C GLY A 94 11.24 5.67 20.43
N GLY A 95 10.58 4.67 19.82
CA GLY A 95 11.14 3.34 19.62
C GLY A 95 12.08 3.24 18.41
N PRO A 96 12.94 2.20 18.37
CA PRO A 96 13.82 1.97 17.23
C PRO A 96 13.07 1.41 16.03
N ILE A 97 13.48 1.80 14.82
CA ILE A 97 12.99 1.24 13.56
C ILE A 97 14.12 0.50 12.87
N SER A 98 13.96 -0.81 12.63
CA SER A 98 14.91 -1.58 11.85
C SER A 98 14.70 -1.35 10.36
N LEU A 99 15.68 -0.76 9.68
CA LEU A 99 15.63 -0.52 8.23
C LEU A 99 15.61 -1.82 7.41
N LYS A 100 16.02 -2.94 8.01
CA LYS A 100 15.99 -4.27 7.36
C LYS A 100 14.56 -4.77 7.05
N ARG A 101 13.54 -4.14 7.64
CA ARG A 101 12.13 -4.48 7.40
C ARG A 101 11.55 -3.81 6.16
N TYR A 102 12.32 -2.99 5.47
CA TYR A 102 11.85 -2.17 4.34
C TYR A 102 12.75 -2.34 3.13
N VAL A 103 12.18 -2.18 1.94
CA VAL A 103 12.92 -2.26 0.67
C VAL A 103 13.62 -0.94 0.37
N HIS A 104 12.88 0.17 0.41
CA HIS A 104 13.37 1.53 0.19
C HIS A 104 12.81 2.48 1.25
N PRO A 105 13.34 2.45 2.49
CA PRO A 105 12.80 3.25 3.57
C PRO A 105 12.95 4.75 3.26
N ARG A 106 11.87 5.48 3.44
CA ARG A 106 11.79 6.94 3.37
C ARG A 106 11.03 7.45 4.56
N VAL A 107 11.35 8.66 5.00
CA VAL A 107 10.64 9.35 6.08
C VAL A 107 9.92 10.54 5.49
N GLU A 108 8.63 10.64 5.78
CA GLU A 108 7.78 11.76 5.39
C GLU A 108 7.10 12.31 6.64
N PRO A 109 7.28 13.61 6.96
CA PRO A 109 6.51 14.24 8.03
C PRO A 109 5.07 14.46 7.56
N GLU A 110 4.11 13.97 8.33
CA GLU A 110 2.69 14.07 7.99
C GLU A 110 1.85 14.42 9.22
N ILE A 111 0.69 15.05 8.99
CA ILE A 111 -0.30 15.30 10.03
C ILE A 111 -1.18 14.06 10.12
N ALA A 112 -1.28 13.49 11.32
CA ALA A 112 -2.14 12.35 11.59
C ALA A 112 -3.33 12.77 12.46
N PHE A 113 -4.52 12.25 12.14
CA PHE A 113 -5.74 12.45 12.91
C PHE A 113 -6.15 11.13 13.56
N LEU A 114 -6.28 11.15 14.89
CA LEU A 114 -6.90 10.05 15.61
C LEU A 114 -8.39 10.33 15.76
N LEU A 115 -9.20 9.52 15.09
CA LEU A 115 -10.65 9.71 15.08
C LEU A 115 -11.28 9.25 16.41
N LYS A 116 -12.15 10.08 16.99
CA LYS A 116 -12.91 9.73 18.20
C LYS A 116 -14.09 8.79 17.91
N LYS A 117 -14.59 8.83 16.70
CA LYS A 117 -15.74 8.03 16.22
C LYS A 117 -15.44 7.50 14.83
N GLU A 118 -16.05 6.38 14.51
CA GLU A 118 -16.05 5.87 13.15
C GLU A 118 -16.72 6.88 12.21
N LEU A 119 -16.11 7.08 11.05
CA LEU A 119 -16.71 7.86 9.97
C LEU A 119 -17.51 6.89 9.10
N VAL A 120 -18.81 7.10 9.07
CA VAL A 120 -19.78 6.38 8.24
C VAL A 120 -20.47 7.39 7.32
N GLY A 121 -20.59 7.04 6.05
CA GLY A 121 -21.25 7.87 5.04
C GLY A 121 -21.79 7.04 3.90
#